data_3ae0341031a8c37755fb74301acaedc3
#
_entry.id   3ae0341031a8c37755fb74301acaedc3
#
_cell.length_a   1.000
_cell.length_b   1.000
_cell.length_c   1.000
_cell.angle_alpha   90.00
_cell.angle_beta   90.00
_cell.angle_gamma   90.00
#
_symmetry.space_group_name_H-M   'P 1'
#
loop_
_entity.id
_entity.type
_entity.pdbx_description
1 polymer ?
#
loop_
_entity_poly.entity_id
_entity_poly.type
_entity_poly.pdbx_seq_one_letter_code
_entity_poly.pdbx_strand_id
1 'polypeptide(L)'
;MASPSPPSQQQSNILTVDIEDSIRQLSEAAYGSHYLVRYSEIPVWRTIYSSTVKQFLEEDNNIVLVVPFYESTSQVRQVLLKELADLEQYEKDGSLAIIDSIKAYFSEIGLMTFVDGLLKHAKSAGKNGISVFADMGSFFHMQKIHQLLEHEISLPARYDARLRGFCFYNEANFTKFTESQKYSLYEHHGMNLMLFTC
;
A
#
# COMPACT_ATOMS: atom_id res chain seq x y z
N MET A 1 -33.81 -17.83 31.24
CA MET A 1 -32.85 -17.97 30.13
C MET A 1 -32.37 -16.54 29.80
N ALA A 2 -31.16 -16.22 30.14
CA ALA A 2 -30.60 -14.90 29.84
C ALA A 2 -30.12 -14.88 28.38
N SER A 3 -30.54 -13.87 27.61
CA SER A 3 -30.05 -13.63 26.25
C SER A 3 -28.56 -13.31 26.29
N PRO A 4 -27.74 -13.83 25.36
CA PRO A 4 -26.34 -13.47 25.28
C PRO A 4 -26.20 -11.98 24.95
N SER A 5 -25.39 -11.29 25.72
CA SER A 5 -25.00 -9.89 25.45
C SER A 5 -24.38 -9.80 24.04
N PRO A 6 -24.65 -8.73 23.27
CA PRO A 6 -24.00 -8.54 21.99
C PRO A 6 -22.47 -8.40 22.22
N PRO A 7 -21.64 -8.91 21.28
CA PRO A 7 -20.20 -8.76 21.38
C PRO A 7 -19.85 -7.27 21.42
N SER A 8 -19.00 -6.91 22.39
CA SER A 8 -18.44 -5.57 22.50
C SER A 8 -17.84 -5.17 21.16
N GLN A 9 -18.36 -4.08 20.57
CA GLN A 9 -17.77 -3.46 19.38
C GLN A 9 -16.35 -3.03 19.75
N GLN A 10 -15.36 -3.84 19.41
CA GLN A 10 -13.99 -3.38 19.32
C GLN A 10 -13.97 -2.34 18.19
N GLN A 11 -13.86 -1.08 18.57
CA GLN A 11 -13.66 0.01 17.63
C GLN A 11 -12.33 -0.27 16.92
N SER A 12 -12.42 -0.55 15.62
CA SER A 12 -11.25 -0.58 14.74
C SER A 12 -10.52 0.75 14.91
N ASN A 13 -9.24 0.73 15.29
CA ASN A 13 -8.41 1.93 15.45
C ASN A 13 -8.17 2.57 14.08
N ILE A 14 -9.11 3.39 13.62
CA ILE A 14 -8.96 4.22 12.42
C ILE A 14 -8.39 5.55 12.86
N LEU A 15 -7.18 5.85 12.43
CA LEU A 15 -6.54 7.11 12.66
C LEU A 15 -6.86 8.06 11.50
N THR A 16 -7.51 9.15 11.83
CA THR A 16 -7.81 10.24 10.89
C THR A 16 -6.67 11.23 10.90
N VAL A 17 -6.03 11.44 9.75
CA VAL A 17 -4.81 12.24 9.62
C VAL A 17 -4.86 13.17 8.42
N ASP A 18 -4.17 14.30 8.49
CA ASP A 18 -3.89 15.12 7.33
C ASP A 18 -2.76 14.54 6.45
N ILE A 19 -2.41 15.21 5.35
CA ILE A 19 -1.42 14.73 4.40
C ILE A 19 -0.02 14.68 5.05
N GLU A 20 0.38 15.68 5.82
CA GLU A 20 1.71 15.77 6.43
C GLU A 20 1.89 14.69 7.49
N ASP A 21 0.88 14.52 8.35
CA ASP A 21 0.87 13.46 9.36
C ASP A 21 0.86 12.07 8.71
N SER A 22 0.16 11.89 7.59
CA SER A 22 0.16 10.61 6.88
C SER A 22 1.53 10.28 6.28
N ILE A 23 2.19 11.26 5.64
CA ILE A 23 3.55 11.08 5.11
C ILE A 23 4.50 10.69 6.25
N ARG A 24 4.45 11.39 7.38
CA ARG A 24 5.25 11.05 8.56
C ARG A 24 4.98 9.62 9.05
N GLN A 25 3.71 9.24 9.24
CA GLN A 25 3.30 7.90 9.68
C GLN A 25 3.81 6.80 8.76
N LEU A 26 3.70 7.00 7.44
CA LEU A 26 4.18 6.02 6.46
C LEU A 26 5.71 5.96 6.42
N SER A 27 6.38 7.10 6.51
CA SER A 27 7.84 7.20 6.53
C SER A 27 8.46 6.54 7.75
N GLU A 28 7.84 6.68 8.92
CA GLU A 28 8.28 6.08 10.18
C GLU A 28 7.82 4.62 10.35
N ALA A 29 7.06 4.06 9.40
CA ALA A 29 6.57 2.69 9.49
C ALA A 29 7.71 1.69 9.66
N ALA A 30 7.64 0.85 10.69
CA ALA A 30 8.62 -0.21 10.91
C ALA A 30 8.51 -1.32 9.85
N TYR A 31 9.58 -2.05 9.59
CA TYR A 31 9.47 -3.29 8.81
C TYR A 31 8.51 -4.28 9.49
N GLY A 32 7.78 -4.99 8.69
CA GLY A 32 6.67 -5.83 9.12
C GLY A 32 5.31 -5.13 9.10
N SER A 33 5.26 -3.82 8.87
CA SER A 33 3.99 -3.07 8.86
C SER A 33 3.12 -3.41 7.66
N HIS A 34 1.81 -3.56 7.91
CA HIS A 34 0.77 -3.70 6.90
C HIS A 34 -0.30 -2.63 7.17
N TYR A 35 -0.39 -1.64 6.29
CA TYR A 35 -1.24 -0.47 6.46
C TYR A 35 -2.36 -0.44 5.43
N LEU A 36 -3.57 -0.18 5.88
CA LEU A 36 -4.69 0.24 5.05
C LEU A 36 -4.73 1.77 5.04
N VAL A 37 -4.69 2.37 3.86
CA VAL A 37 -4.66 3.82 3.68
C VAL A 37 -5.80 4.24 2.76
N ARG A 38 -6.76 5.01 3.28
CA ARG A 38 -7.88 5.54 2.51
C ARG A 38 -7.58 6.96 2.07
N TYR A 39 -7.76 7.27 0.80
CA TYR A 39 -7.52 8.59 0.23
C TYR A 39 -8.71 9.07 -0.60
N SER A 40 -8.97 10.38 -0.61
CA SER A 40 -10.12 10.99 -1.30
C SER A 40 -9.88 11.18 -2.80
N GLU A 41 -8.71 11.70 -3.18
CA GLU A 41 -8.41 12.19 -4.51
C GLU A 41 -7.01 11.80 -4.99
N ILE A 42 -6.83 11.67 -6.32
CA ILE A 42 -5.53 11.32 -6.92
C ILE A 42 -4.39 12.28 -6.53
N PRO A 43 -4.58 13.62 -6.45
CA PRO A 43 -3.53 14.51 -5.96
C PRO A 43 -3.02 14.15 -4.56
N VAL A 44 -3.89 13.72 -3.65
CA VAL A 44 -3.51 13.24 -2.30
C VAL A 44 -2.60 12.00 -2.40
N TRP A 45 -3.03 11.01 -3.18
CA TRP A 45 -2.23 9.81 -3.47
C TRP A 45 -0.84 10.19 -4.01
N ARG A 46 -0.78 11.11 -5.00
CA ARG A 46 0.49 11.58 -5.59
C ARG A 46 1.43 12.18 -4.55
N THR A 47 0.93 13.11 -3.74
CA THR A 47 1.73 13.76 -2.72
C THR A 47 2.32 12.77 -1.74
N ILE A 48 1.51 11.79 -1.32
CA ILE A 48 1.94 10.77 -0.36
C ILE A 48 3.03 9.88 -0.96
N TYR A 49 2.75 9.24 -2.11
CA TYR A 49 3.74 8.31 -2.64
C TYR A 49 5.02 9.01 -3.08
N SER A 50 4.94 10.20 -3.70
CA SER A 50 6.15 10.88 -4.16
C SER A 50 7.11 11.24 -3.02
N SER A 51 6.58 11.80 -1.93
CA SER A 51 7.37 12.16 -0.76
C SER A 51 7.94 10.93 -0.04
N THR A 52 7.10 9.90 0.16
CA THR A 52 7.51 8.71 0.93
C THR A 52 8.46 7.82 0.10
N VAL A 53 8.24 7.67 -1.21
CA VAL A 53 9.14 6.93 -2.11
C VAL A 53 10.53 7.54 -2.12
N LYS A 54 10.62 8.87 -2.21
CA LYS A 54 11.90 9.60 -2.16
C LYS A 54 12.65 9.25 -0.88
N GLN A 55 12.02 9.39 0.27
CA GLN A 55 12.64 9.11 1.56
C GLN A 55 13.13 7.66 1.65
N PHE A 56 12.33 6.68 1.23
CA PHE A 56 12.71 5.28 1.29
C PHE A 56 13.88 4.92 0.38
N LEU A 57 14.00 5.58 -0.77
CA LEU A 57 15.12 5.35 -1.68
C LEU A 57 16.40 6.03 -1.20
N GLU A 58 16.32 7.31 -0.80
CA GLU A 58 17.50 8.13 -0.47
C GLU A 58 18.00 7.90 0.96
N GLU A 59 17.11 7.79 1.94
CA GLU A 59 17.48 7.73 3.35
C GLU A 59 17.52 6.29 3.88
N ASP A 60 16.54 5.46 3.51
CA ASP A 60 16.40 4.11 4.05
C ASP A 60 17.18 3.03 3.29
N ASN A 61 17.79 3.34 2.16
CA ASN A 61 18.43 2.36 1.27
C ASN A 61 17.53 1.15 0.99
N ASN A 62 16.29 1.43 0.61
CA ASN A 62 15.23 0.45 0.43
C ASN A 62 15.00 0.11 -1.05
N ILE A 63 14.34 -1.01 -1.33
CA ILE A 63 13.68 -1.22 -2.62
C ILE A 63 12.24 -0.75 -2.50
N VAL A 64 11.76 -0.01 -3.49
CA VAL A 64 10.39 0.49 -3.52
C VAL A 64 9.64 -0.07 -4.72
N LEU A 65 8.45 -0.61 -4.47
CA LEU A 65 7.51 -1.04 -5.49
C LEU A 65 6.27 -0.13 -5.45
N VAL A 66 5.96 0.52 -6.57
CA VAL A 66 4.72 1.29 -6.74
C VAL A 66 3.81 0.58 -7.72
N VAL A 67 2.58 0.30 -7.29
CA VAL A 67 1.56 -0.43 -8.05
C VAL A 67 0.34 0.47 -8.25
N PRO A 68 0.39 1.42 -9.21
CA PRO A 68 -0.69 2.37 -9.44
C PRO A 68 -1.85 1.74 -10.23
N PHE A 69 -3.07 2.24 -10.01
CA PHE A 69 -4.24 1.93 -10.82
C PHE A 69 -4.80 3.15 -11.55
N TYR A 70 -5.07 4.25 -10.84
CA TYR A 70 -5.67 5.45 -11.44
C TYR A 70 -4.70 6.30 -12.25
N GLU A 71 -3.43 5.97 -12.19
CA GLU A 71 -2.36 6.58 -12.99
C GLU A 71 -1.61 5.51 -13.76
N SER A 72 -1.21 5.84 -14.97
CA SER A 72 -0.29 4.96 -15.73
C SER A 72 1.10 4.97 -15.08
N THR A 73 1.88 3.94 -15.34
CA THR A 73 3.29 3.86 -14.87
C THR A 73 4.12 5.03 -15.38
N SER A 74 3.81 5.57 -16.58
CA SER A 74 4.47 6.75 -17.12
C SER A 74 4.10 8.03 -16.37
N GLN A 75 2.85 8.19 -15.92
CA GLN A 75 2.44 9.34 -15.11
C GLN A 75 3.11 9.30 -13.73
N VAL A 76 3.13 8.14 -13.06
CA VAL A 76 3.86 7.97 -11.81
C VAL A 76 5.34 8.32 -11.97
N ARG A 77 5.98 7.83 -13.03
CA ARG A 77 7.38 8.17 -13.34
C ARG A 77 7.58 9.69 -13.51
N GLN A 78 6.68 10.37 -14.23
CA GLN A 78 6.75 11.83 -14.39
C GLN A 78 6.58 12.59 -13.06
N VAL A 79 5.77 12.08 -12.15
CA VAL A 79 5.63 12.68 -10.81
C VAL A 79 6.92 12.48 -10.02
N LEU A 80 7.45 11.27 -9.99
CA LEU A 80 8.67 10.95 -9.25
C LEU A 80 9.91 11.66 -9.81
N LEU A 81 9.99 11.91 -11.12
CA LEU A 81 11.09 12.69 -11.74
C LEU A 81 11.20 14.12 -11.23
N LYS A 82 10.13 14.68 -10.66
CA LYS A 82 10.18 16.01 -10.05
C LYS A 82 10.85 16.02 -8.69
N GLU A 83 10.85 14.87 -8.01
CA GLU A 83 11.33 14.69 -6.65
C GLU A 83 12.69 13.96 -6.59
N LEU A 84 12.97 13.11 -7.59
CA LEU A 84 14.12 12.19 -7.65
C LEU A 84 14.96 12.50 -8.88
N ALA A 85 16.13 13.12 -8.70
CA ALA A 85 17.06 13.40 -9.81
C ALA A 85 17.60 12.12 -10.46
N ASP A 86 17.79 11.07 -9.68
CA ASP A 86 18.42 9.81 -10.10
C ASP A 86 17.40 8.67 -10.35
N LEU A 87 16.16 9.02 -10.73
CA LEU A 87 15.08 8.04 -10.93
C LEU A 87 15.48 6.88 -11.85
N GLU A 88 16.10 7.18 -12.99
CA GLU A 88 16.54 6.18 -13.97
C GLU A 88 17.59 5.21 -13.37
N GLN A 89 18.45 5.72 -12.49
CA GLN A 89 19.43 4.87 -11.80
C GLN A 89 18.76 3.93 -10.81
N TYR A 90 17.76 4.40 -10.05
CA TYR A 90 16.99 3.55 -9.14
C TYR A 90 16.18 2.46 -9.88
N GLU A 91 15.65 2.76 -11.07
CA GLU A 91 14.99 1.75 -11.91
C GLU A 91 16.02 0.74 -12.46
N LYS A 92 17.17 1.21 -12.91
CA LYS A 92 18.22 0.38 -13.50
C LYS A 92 18.87 -0.59 -12.51
N ASP A 93 19.09 -0.17 -11.28
CA ASP A 93 19.68 -1.01 -10.24
C ASP A 93 18.64 -1.86 -9.48
N GLY A 94 17.36 -1.72 -9.85
CA GLY A 94 16.25 -2.47 -9.25
C GLY A 94 15.80 -1.96 -7.88
N SER A 95 16.25 -0.77 -7.46
CA SER A 95 15.79 -0.13 -6.22
C SER A 95 14.38 0.45 -6.35
N LEU A 96 13.94 0.78 -7.57
CA LEU A 96 12.59 1.24 -7.86
C LEU A 96 11.95 0.37 -8.94
N ALA A 97 10.75 -0.12 -8.68
CA ALA A 97 9.89 -0.75 -9.67
C ALA A 97 8.52 -0.07 -9.69
N ILE A 98 8.00 0.20 -10.90
CA ILE A 98 6.66 0.75 -11.09
C ILE A 98 5.90 -0.21 -12.01
N ILE A 99 4.87 -0.88 -11.49
CA ILE A 99 4.14 -1.93 -12.21
C ILE A 99 2.65 -1.60 -12.21
N ASP A 100 2.03 -1.65 -13.39
CA ASP A 100 0.59 -1.50 -13.54
C ASP A 100 -0.18 -2.50 -12.65
N SER A 101 -1.19 -2.01 -11.93
CA SER A 101 -1.95 -2.79 -10.94
C SER A 101 -2.66 -4.01 -11.55
N ILE A 102 -3.19 -3.89 -12.78
CA ILE A 102 -3.83 -5.05 -13.45
C ILE A 102 -2.79 -6.13 -13.72
N LYS A 103 -1.61 -5.76 -14.20
CA LYS A 103 -0.51 -6.72 -14.40
C LYS A 103 -0.03 -7.32 -13.09
N ALA A 104 0.11 -6.50 -12.05
CA ALA A 104 0.60 -6.96 -10.75
C ALA A 104 -0.32 -8.02 -10.12
N TYR A 105 -1.64 -7.79 -10.14
CA TYR A 105 -2.58 -8.67 -9.45
C TYR A 105 -3.15 -9.81 -10.31
N PHE A 106 -3.26 -9.62 -11.64
CA PHE A 106 -3.98 -10.55 -12.51
C PHE A 106 -3.10 -11.24 -13.55
N SER A 107 -1.77 -11.10 -13.47
CA SER A 107 -0.85 -11.92 -14.28
C SER A 107 -0.67 -13.31 -13.65
N GLU A 108 -0.13 -14.24 -14.43
CA GLU A 108 0.19 -15.61 -13.98
C GLU A 108 1.17 -15.64 -12.79
N ILE A 109 2.10 -14.69 -12.72
CA ILE A 109 3.10 -14.61 -11.65
C ILE A 109 2.48 -14.12 -10.35
N GLY A 110 1.58 -13.13 -10.43
CA GLY A 110 0.96 -12.49 -9.27
C GLY A 110 1.90 -11.63 -8.44
N LEU A 111 1.31 -10.67 -7.71
CA LEU A 111 2.06 -9.68 -6.94
C LEU A 111 2.96 -10.31 -5.87
N MET A 112 2.48 -11.29 -5.13
CA MET A 112 3.23 -11.86 -4.00
C MET A 112 4.50 -12.59 -4.45
N THR A 113 4.44 -13.31 -5.57
CA THR A 113 5.64 -13.95 -6.15
C THR A 113 6.68 -12.90 -6.58
N PHE A 114 6.22 -11.77 -7.14
CA PHE A 114 7.09 -10.67 -7.50
C PHE A 114 7.72 -10.02 -6.25
N VAL A 115 6.94 -9.78 -5.19
CA VAL A 115 7.42 -9.27 -3.90
C VAL A 115 8.46 -10.19 -3.27
N ASP A 116 8.26 -11.50 -3.32
CA ASP A 116 9.26 -12.49 -2.84
C ASP A 116 10.57 -12.41 -3.64
N GLY A 117 10.48 -12.17 -4.94
CA GLY A 117 11.64 -11.91 -5.79
C GLY A 117 12.41 -10.66 -5.35
N LEU A 118 11.69 -9.57 -5.07
CA LEU A 118 12.28 -8.32 -4.59
C LEU A 118 12.91 -8.48 -3.20
N LEU A 119 12.32 -9.25 -2.29
CA LEU A 119 12.91 -9.54 -0.98
C LEU A 119 14.26 -10.27 -1.11
N LYS A 120 14.33 -11.25 -2.01
CA LYS A 120 15.59 -11.96 -2.31
C LYS A 120 16.62 -11.02 -2.92
N HIS A 121 16.19 -10.16 -3.84
CA HIS A 121 17.07 -9.15 -4.45
C HIS A 121 17.55 -8.15 -3.41
N ALA A 122 16.69 -7.62 -2.55
CA ALA A 122 17.08 -6.71 -1.47
C ALA A 122 18.20 -7.29 -0.61
N LYS A 123 18.04 -8.55 -0.20
CA LYS A 123 19.07 -9.26 0.60
C LYS A 123 20.40 -9.38 -0.15
N SER A 124 20.38 -9.73 -1.43
CA SER A 124 21.62 -9.90 -2.23
C SER A 124 22.31 -8.58 -2.57
N ALA A 125 21.54 -7.51 -2.73
CA ALA A 125 22.02 -6.16 -3.05
C ALA A 125 22.39 -5.32 -1.81
N GLY A 126 22.30 -5.88 -0.59
CA GLY A 126 22.60 -5.15 0.64
C GLY A 126 21.61 -4.03 0.97
N LYS A 127 20.36 -4.14 0.47
CA LYS A 127 19.28 -3.22 0.78
C LYS A 127 18.64 -3.54 2.13
N ASN A 128 18.09 -2.53 2.78
CA ASN A 128 17.51 -2.70 4.12
C ASN A 128 16.18 -3.45 4.13
N GLY A 129 15.46 -3.49 3.02
CA GLY A 129 14.18 -4.18 2.86
C GLY A 129 13.40 -3.64 1.66
N ILE A 130 12.10 -3.88 1.64
CA ILE A 130 11.23 -3.38 0.59
C ILE A 130 10.02 -2.62 1.16
N SER A 131 9.52 -1.66 0.39
CA SER A 131 8.28 -0.93 0.67
C SER A 131 7.37 -0.99 -0.55
N VAL A 132 6.13 -1.41 -0.37
CA VAL A 132 5.15 -1.62 -1.44
C VAL A 132 4.00 -0.62 -1.28
N PHE A 133 3.78 0.21 -2.29
CA PHE A 133 2.66 1.15 -2.40
C PHE A 133 1.68 0.58 -3.43
N ALA A 134 0.60 -0.03 -2.99
CA ALA A 134 -0.32 -0.75 -3.85
C ALA A 134 -1.72 -0.12 -3.86
N ASP A 135 -2.18 0.36 -5.02
CA ASP A 135 -3.54 0.84 -5.19
C ASP A 135 -4.48 -0.32 -5.54
N MET A 136 -5.54 -0.48 -4.74
CA MET A 136 -6.52 -1.56 -4.85
C MET A 136 -7.61 -1.31 -5.89
N GLY A 137 -7.57 -0.20 -6.62
CA GLY A 137 -8.59 0.20 -7.59
C GLY A 137 -8.85 -0.79 -8.71
N SER A 138 -7.82 -1.56 -9.14
CA SER A 138 -7.95 -2.56 -10.21
C SER A 138 -8.98 -3.66 -9.90
N PHE A 139 -9.10 -4.08 -8.65
CA PHE A 139 -10.10 -5.08 -8.24
C PHE A 139 -11.53 -4.56 -8.40
N PHE A 140 -11.76 -3.29 -8.11
CA PHE A 140 -13.08 -2.65 -8.30
C PHE A 140 -13.41 -2.50 -9.79
N HIS A 141 -12.44 -2.08 -10.59
CA HIS A 141 -12.59 -1.97 -12.04
C HIS A 141 -12.91 -3.31 -12.68
N MET A 142 -12.20 -4.37 -12.29
CA MET A 142 -12.39 -5.72 -12.80
C MET A 142 -13.59 -6.44 -12.16
N GLN A 143 -14.34 -5.78 -11.25
CA GLN A 143 -15.46 -6.36 -10.49
C GLN A 143 -15.09 -7.62 -9.69
N LYS A 144 -13.85 -7.65 -9.17
CA LYS A 144 -13.27 -8.79 -8.45
C LYS A 144 -13.13 -8.54 -6.93
N ILE A 145 -14.19 -7.97 -6.34
CA ILE A 145 -14.18 -7.60 -4.91
C ILE A 145 -13.95 -8.82 -4.00
N HIS A 146 -14.50 -9.98 -4.36
CA HIS A 146 -14.27 -11.21 -3.59
C HIS A 146 -12.78 -11.58 -3.58
N GLN A 147 -12.11 -11.52 -4.74
CA GLN A 147 -10.68 -11.80 -4.84
C GLN A 147 -9.83 -10.77 -4.08
N LEU A 148 -10.25 -9.49 -4.04
CA LEU A 148 -9.61 -8.49 -3.20
C LEU A 148 -9.66 -8.88 -1.73
N LEU A 149 -10.85 -9.24 -1.23
CA LEU A 149 -11.01 -9.65 0.17
C LEU A 149 -10.21 -10.92 0.49
N GLU A 150 -10.23 -11.92 -0.40
CA GLU A 150 -9.42 -13.13 -0.25
C GLU A 150 -7.92 -12.78 -0.19
N HIS A 151 -7.44 -11.90 -1.07
CA HIS A 151 -6.07 -11.43 -1.10
C HIS A 151 -5.69 -10.77 0.23
N GLU A 152 -6.43 -9.76 0.66
CA GLU A 152 -6.15 -9.00 1.88
C GLU A 152 -6.23 -9.85 3.16
N ILE A 153 -7.25 -10.73 3.26
CA ILE A 153 -7.41 -11.63 4.41
C ILE A 153 -6.31 -12.71 4.44
N SER A 154 -5.74 -13.06 3.29
CA SER A 154 -4.60 -13.98 3.23
C SER A 154 -3.28 -13.36 3.75
N LEU A 155 -3.19 -12.04 3.80
CA LEU A 155 -2.02 -11.33 4.30
C LEU A 155 -2.12 -11.15 5.82
N PRO A 156 -1.01 -11.29 6.55
CA PRO A 156 -1.01 -11.03 7.98
C PRO A 156 -1.08 -9.54 8.29
N ALA A 157 -1.68 -9.17 9.41
CA ALA A 157 -1.67 -7.78 9.89
C ALA A 157 -0.25 -7.26 10.17
N ARG A 158 0.71 -8.17 10.31
CA ARG A 158 2.13 -7.86 10.42
C ARG A 158 2.96 -8.93 9.71
N TYR A 159 3.84 -8.52 8.79
CA TYR A 159 4.73 -9.42 8.06
C TYR A 159 5.91 -9.87 8.94
N ASP A 160 6.27 -11.14 8.84
CA ASP A 160 7.54 -11.67 9.36
C ASP A 160 8.65 -11.55 8.30
N ALA A 161 8.84 -10.34 7.80
CA ALA A 161 9.81 -10.00 6.75
C ALA A 161 10.20 -8.52 6.81
N ARG A 162 11.32 -8.16 6.18
CA ARG A 162 11.72 -6.75 6.00
C ARG A 162 10.91 -6.09 4.88
N LEU A 163 9.59 -6.12 5.05
CA LEU A 163 8.56 -5.63 4.15
C LEU A 163 7.71 -4.58 4.86
N ARG A 164 7.37 -3.49 4.18
CA ARG A 164 6.31 -2.55 4.53
C ARG A 164 5.27 -2.61 3.42
N GLY A 165 4.03 -2.93 3.73
CA GLY A 165 2.92 -2.95 2.78
C GLY A 165 1.95 -1.80 3.06
N PHE A 166 1.68 -0.99 2.07
CA PHE A 166 0.72 0.11 2.12
C PHE A 166 -0.36 -0.13 1.06
N CYS A 167 -1.54 -0.58 1.50
CA CYS A 167 -2.69 -0.87 0.66
C CYS A 167 -3.58 0.37 0.57
N PHE A 168 -3.57 1.02 -0.60
CA PHE A 168 -4.29 2.27 -0.83
C PHE A 168 -5.67 2.03 -1.43
N TYR A 169 -6.66 2.63 -0.81
CA TYR A 169 -8.06 2.56 -1.23
C TYR A 169 -8.60 3.95 -1.53
N ASN A 170 -9.05 4.17 -2.75
CA ASN A 170 -9.83 5.36 -3.05
C ASN A 170 -11.16 5.32 -2.28
N GLU A 171 -11.51 6.42 -1.61
CA GLU A 171 -12.69 6.50 -0.75
C GLU A 171 -13.98 6.13 -1.47
N ALA A 172 -14.18 6.59 -2.73
CA ALA A 172 -15.37 6.25 -3.51
C ALA A 172 -15.49 4.74 -3.81
N ASN A 173 -14.39 4.00 -3.82
CA ASN A 173 -14.42 2.55 -3.91
C ASN A 173 -14.62 1.90 -2.54
N PHE A 174 -13.94 2.41 -1.52
CA PHE A 174 -14.01 1.84 -0.17
C PHE A 174 -15.43 1.88 0.41
N THR A 175 -16.22 2.92 0.09
CA THR A 175 -17.62 3.03 0.49
C THR A 175 -18.52 1.94 -0.11
N LYS A 176 -18.09 1.21 -1.15
CA LYS A 176 -18.85 0.11 -1.75
C LYS A 176 -18.80 -1.19 -0.94
N PHE A 177 -17.87 -1.31 0.01
CA PHE A 177 -17.82 -2.45 0.92
C PHE A 177 -18.97 -2.40 1.93
N THR A 178 -19.49 -3.58 2.28
CA THR A 178 -20.36 -3.72 3.44
C THR A 178 -19.59 -3.47 4.73
N GLU A 179 -20.29 -3.17 5.83
CA GLU A 179 -19.64 -2.95 7.13
C GLU A 179 -18.83 -4.18 7.59
N SER A 180 -19.34 -5.39 7.34
CA SER A 180 -18.62 -6.63 7.65
C SER A 180 -17.31 -6.77 6.86
N GLN A 181 -17.32 -6.38 5.57
CA GLN A 181 -16.11 -6.40 4.73
C GLN A 181 -15.08 -5.36 5.19
N LYS A 182 -15.53 -4.14 5.52
CA LYS A 182 -14.67 -3.10 6.10
C LYS A 182 -14.03 -3.56 7.40
N TYR A 183 -14.83 -4.17 8.28
CA TYR A 183 -14.34 -4.71 9.54
C TYR A 183 -13.24 -5.76 9.31
N SER A 184 -13.48 -6.73 8.41
CA SER A 184 -12.46 -7.72 8.05
C SER A 184 -11.18 -7.08 7.52
N LEU A 185 -11.26 -6.06 6.66
CA LEU A 185 -10.09 -5.35 6.16
C LEU A 185 -9.34 -4.66 7.30
N TYR A 186 -10.03 -3.98 8.21
CA TYR A 186 -9.38 -3.29 9.33
C TYR A 186 -8.66 -4.25 10.28
N GLU A 187 -9.19 -5.46 10.49
CA GLU A 187 -8.56 -6.47 11.36
C GLU A 187 -7.30 -7.08 10.75
N HIS A 188 -7.22 -7.16 9.41
CA HIS A 188 -6.05 -7.72 8.71
C HIS A 188 -4.96 -6.70 8.41
N HIS A 189 -5.14 -5.45 8.84
CA HIS A 189 -4.13 -4.41 8.77
C HIS A 189 -3.72 -3.95 10.17
N GLY A 190 -2.42 -3.83 10.39
CA GLY A 190 -1.88 -3.40 11.69
C GLY A 190 -2.12 -1.92 11.98
N MET A 191 -2.39 -1.11 10.94
CA MET A 191 -2.72 0.32 11.04
C MET A 191 -3.73 0.70 9.96
N ASN A 192 -4.71 1.53 10.32
CA ASN A 192 -5.74 2.02 9.42
C ASN A 192 -5.72 3.55 9.39
N LEU A 193 -5.33 4.14 8.26
CA LEU A 193 -5.28 5.59 8.07
C LEU A 193 -6.42 6.05 7.17
N MET A 194 -7.08 7.13 7.56
CA MET A 194 -8.06 7.83 6.72
C MET A 194 -7.60 9.26 6.51
N LEU A 195 -7.34 9.62 5.25
CA LEU A 195 -6.77 10.89 4.85
C LEU A 195 -7.87 11.90 4.53
N PHE A 196 -7.76 13.07 5.12
CA PHE A 196 -8.60 14.20 4.79
C PHE A 196 -7.82 15.27 4.03
N THR A 197 -8.47 15.83 3.03
CA THR A 197 -8.11 17.16 2.50
C THR A 197 -8.88 18.19 3.30
N CYS A 198 -8.18 19.07 4.02
CA CYS A 198 -8.78 20.27 4.60
C CYS A 198 -9.19 21.23 3.50
#